data_1ce726de9df59f4c01fb14cb366276c9
#
_entry.id   1ce726de9df59f4c01fb14cb366276c9
#
_cell.length_a   1.000
_cell.length_b   1.000
_cell.length_c   1.000
_cell.angle_alpha   90.00
_cell.angle_beta   90.00
_cell.angle_gamma   90.00
#
_symmetry.space_group_name_H-M   'P 1'
#
loop_
_entity.id
_entity.type
_entity.pdbx_description
1 polymer ?
#
loop_
_entity_poly.entity_id
_entity_poly.type
_entity_poly.pdbx_seq_one_letter_code
_entity_poly.pdbx_strand_id
1 'polypeptide(L)'
;MTAPAAGHTGKVIVTVAPTGGFLTRVEHRYVPTQPDEIAADVARCADAGASVAALHARRPDGRATCSAAIYRDINARVRAACDVVVNNSTGGGIDGDLLRVRPDGSRVIDWDARMAGVDGGADTCTLDAITAYISGPGGREVLMDTPMERAIELAAAMFKRGIKPEWEAFNPSHLVREVARLTALGFDTEPYQVNLVLGLDGAFQNALPYTPSNLQHMADALPGGSVFTVTVNGEQQFRGLAHALALGGHIRVGIEDNPCLAPGEPAENVRLVERAVALVQSVGLEPATPAEAREILGLPTRKDPSHAA
;
A
#
# COMPACT_ATOMS: atom_id res chain seq x y z
N MET A 1 -19.43 14.68 16.51
CA MET A 1 -17.98 15.03 16.60
C MET A 1 -17.28 13.70 16.77
N THR A 2 -16.68 13.16 15.72
CA THR A 2 -15.81 11.98 15.78
C THR A 2 -14.55 12.38 16.54
N ALA A 3 -14.09 11.54 17.46
CA ALA A 3 -12.80 11.74 18.11
C ALA A 3 -11.72 11.83 17.02
N PRO A 4 -10.73 12.73 17.16
CA PRO A 4 -9.62 12.78 16.22
C PRO A 4 -8.97 11.39 16.15
N ALA A 5 -8.52 10.99 14.96
CA ALA A 5 -7.67 9.83 14.81
C ALA A 5 -6.53 9.91 15.85
N ALA A 6 -6.18 8.80 16.49
CA ALA A 6 -5.14 8.79 17.51
C ALA A 6 -3.85 9.32 16.86
N GLY A 7 -3.43 10.53 17.27
CA GLY A 7 -2.19 11.13 16.81
C GLY A 7 -1.04 10.19 17.17
N HIS A 8 -0.02 10.11 16.30
CA HIS A 8 1.15 9.29 16.57
C HIS A 8 1.85 9.72 17.87
N THR A 9 2.37 8.74 18.59
CA THR A 9 3.11 8.93 19.87
C THR A 9 4.53 9.51 19.68
N GLY A 10 4.76 10.31 18.63
CA GLY A 10 6.08 10.76 18.20
C GLY A 10 6.78 9.83 17.21
N LYS A 11 6.23 8.63 16.99
CA LYS A 11 6.78 7.62 16.08
C LYS A 11 5.99 7.55 14.76
N VAL A 12 6.67 7.55 13.64
CA VAL A 12 6.08 7.58 12.30
C VAL A 12 6.47 6.33 11.52
N ILE A 13 5.47 5.56 11.09
CA ILE A 13 5.71 4.47 10.13
C ILE A 13 6.13 5.07 8.80
N VAL A 14 7.28 4.64 8.30
CA VAL A 14 7.73 4.90 6.93
C VAL A 14 7.53 3.62 6.13
N THR A 15 6.58 3.65 5.21
CA THR A 15 6.29 2.53 4.30
C THR A 15 7.06 2.73 3.01
N VAL A 16 7.75 1.68 2.52
CA VAL A 16 8.32 1.66 1.17
C VAL A 16 7.46 0.85 0.22
N ALA A 17 7.13 1.41 -0.94
CA ALA A 17 6.43 0.76 -2.06
C ALA A 17 7.38 0.64 -3.27
N PRO A 18 8.17 -0.45 -3.35
CA PRO A 18 9.33 -0.49 -4.24
C PRO A 18 9.00 -0.78 -5.70
N THR A 19 7.88 -1.44 -6.00
CA THR A 19 7.66 -2.09 -7.30
C THR A 19 6.44 -1.55 -8.05
N GLY A 20 5.29 -1.54 -7.38
CA GLY A 20 4.00 -1.22 -7.99
C GLY A 20 3.51 -2.18 -9.08
N GLY A 21 2.32 -1.90 -9.60
CA GLY A 21 1.65 -2.70 -10.62
C GLY A 21 1.84 -2.19 -12.07
N PHE A 22 2.41 -1.00 -12.29
CA PHE A 22 2.35 -0.30 -13.59
C PHE A 22 3.69 -0.09 -14.26
N LEU A 23 4.71 0.42 -13.55
CA LEU A 23 6.00 0.74 -14.12
C LEU A 23 6.77 -0.50 -14.57
N THR A 24 7.40 -0.39 -15.72
CA THR A 24 8.28 -1.43 -16.28
C THR A 24 9.75 -1.03 -16.13
N ARG A 25 10.67 -2.00 -16.26
CA ARG A 25 12.11 -1.72 -16.27
C ARG A 25 12.57 -0.87 -17.46
N VAL A 26 11.80 -0.87 -18.54
CA VAL A 26 12.07 -0.02 -19.72
C VAL A 26 11.80 1.45 -19.39
N GLU A 27 10.74 1.70 -18.62
CA GLU A 27 10.35 3.06 -18.21
C GLU A 27 11.19 3.54 -17.03
N HIS A 28 11.56 2.63 -16.11
CA HIS A 28 12.33 2.97 -14.91
C HIS A 28 13.34 1.89 -14.54
N ARG A 29 14.62 2.16 -14.76
CA ARG A 29 15.72 1.18 -14.63
C ARG A 29 15.92 0.60 -13.23
N TYR A 30 15.47 1.30 -12.19
CA TYR A 30 15.66 0.89 -10.79
C TYR A 30 14.47 0.13 -10.20
N VAL A 31 13.35 -0.04 -10.94
CA VAL A 31 12.21 -0.79 -10.40
C VAL A 31 12.58 -2.26 -10.22
N PRO A 32 12.55 -2.80 -9.00
CA PRO A 32 12.78 -4.21 -8.76
C PRO A 32 11.54 -5.00 -9.15
N THR A 33 11.68 -6.10 -9.87
CA THR A 33 10.54 -6.89 -10.36
C THR A 33 10.60 -8.35 -9.94
N GLN A 34 11.78 -8.88 -9.66
CA GLN A 34 11.93 -10.28 -9.27
C GLN A 34 12.11 -10.42 -7.75
N PRO A 35 11.77 -11.57 -7.16
CA PRO A 35 11.75 -11.76 -5.71
C PRO A 35 13.07 -11.43 -5.00
N ASP A 36 14.20 -11.78 -5.60
CA ASP A 36 15.53 -11.48 -5.07
C ASP A 36 15.86 -9.98 -5.14
N GLU A 37 15.48 -9.33 -6.21
CA GLU A 37 15.65 -7.88 -6.41
C GLU A 37 14.80 -7.08 -5.42
N ILE A 38 13.52 -7.47 -5.27
CA ILE A 38 12.59 -6.84 -4.32
C ILE A 38 13.13 -6.99 -2.89
N ALA A 39 13.56 -8.19 -2.51
CA ALA A 39 14.10 -8.42 -1.17
C ALA A 39 15.35 -7.62 -0.89
N ALA A 40 16.29 -7.56 -1.84
CA ALA A 40 17.51 -6.77 -1.70
C ALA A 40 17.23 -5.27 -1.60
N ASP A 41 16.25 -4.78 -2.35
CA ASP A 41 15.87 -3.37 -2.33
C ASP A 41 15.15 -3.00 -1.02
N VAL A 42 14.21 -3.85 -0.56
CA VAL A 42 13.52 -3.68 0.72
C VAL A 42 14.53 -3.70 1.89
N ALA A 43 15.55 -4.56 1.86
CA ALA A 43 16.57 -4.59 2.91
C ALA A 43 17.34 -3.26 3.00
N ARG A 44 17.75 -2.68 1.86
CA ARG A 44 18.40 -1.35 1.84
C ARG A 44 17.46 -0.25 2.38
N CYS A 45 16.17 -0.34 2.05
CA CYS A 45 15.18 0.60 2.55
C CYS A 45 14.93 0.44 4.05
N ALA A 46 14.94 -0.78 4.57
CA ALA A 46 14.84 -1.07 6.00
C ALA A 46 16.04 -0.48 6.78
N ASP A 47 17.25 -0.65 6.26
CA ASP A 47 18.46 -0.06 6.84
C ASP A 47 18.39 1.48 6.84
N ALA A 48 17.70 2.08 5.87
CA ALA A 48 17.46 3.53 5.79
C ALA A 48 16.30 4.02 6.69
N GLY A 49 15.53 3.11 7.33
CA GLY A 49 14.49 3.44 8.29
C GLY A 49 13.06 3.16 7.85
N ALA A 50 12.83 2.41 6.78
CA ALA A 50 11.50 1.89 6.46
C ALA A 50 11.12 0.75 7.42
N SER A 51 9.89 0.78 7.95
CA SER A 51 9.37 -0.24 8.87
C SER A 51 8.27 -1.12 8.27
N VAL A 52 7.72 -0.71 7.14
CA VAL A 52 6.71 -1.47 6.37
C VAL A 52 7.13 -1.54 4.90
N ALA A 53 6.94 -2.69 4.26
CA ALA A 53 7.14 -2.87 2.82
C ALA A 53 5.83 -3.22 2.14
N ALA A 54 5.32 -2.33 1.30
CA ALA A 54 4.14 -2.52 0.45
C ALA A 54 4.57 -3.18 -0.87
N LEU A 55 4.24 -4.44 -1.04
CA LEU A 55 4.82 -5.31 -2.07
C LEU A 55 3.83 -5.62 -3.19
N HIS A 56 4.30 -5.50 -4.41
CA HIS A 56 3.66 -6.01 -5.61
C HIS A 56 4.46 -7.17 -6.18
N ALA A 57 3.77 -8.25 -6.54
CA ALA A 57 4.37 -9.38 -7.23
C ALA A 57 4.38 -9.15 -8.74
N ARG A 58 5.44 -9.59 -9.39
CA ARG A 58 5.59 -9.58 -10.85
C ARG A 58 5.94 -10.99 -11.34
N ARG A 59 5.40 -11.35 -12.48
CA ARG A 59 5.78 -12.54 -13.22
C ARG A 59 7.21 -12.41 -13.76
N PRO A 60 7.85 -13.51 -14.20
CA PRO A 60 9.18 -13.44 -14.83
C PRO A 60 9.24 -12.53 -16.08
N ASP A 61 8.10 -12.33 -16.76
CA ASP A 61 7.98 -11.42 -17.90
C ASP A 61 7.76 -9.94 -17.49
N GLY A 62 7.79 -9.65 -16.17
CA GLY A 62 7.63 -8.31 -15.59
C GLY A 62 6.17 -7.85 -15.44
N ARG A 63 5.19 -8.62 -15.91
CA ARG A 63 3.78 -8.28 -15.76
C ARG A 63 3.27 -8.53 -14.36
N ALA A 64 2.24 -7.79 -13.95
CA ALA A 64 1.64 -7.87 -12.64
C ALA A 64 0.97 -9.23 -12.39
N THR A 65 1.00 -9.68 -11.13
CA THR A 65 0.34 -10.89 -10.66
C THR A 65 0.01 -10.79 -9.18
N CYS A 66 -1.02 -11.52 -8.75
CA CYS A 66 -1.28 -11.83 -7.34
C CYS A 66 -1.00 -13.32 -7.04
N SER A 67 -0.09 -13.97 -7.78
CA SER A 67 0.29 -15.36 -7.53
C SER A 67 0.77 -15.57 -6.10
N ALA A 68 0.05 -16.40 -5.34
CA ALA A 68 0.43 -16.77 -3.97
C ALA A 68 1.83 -17.37 -3.87
N ALA A 69 2.26 -18.12 -4.88
CA ALA A 69 3.60 -18.72 -4.91
C ALA A 69 4.70 -17.66 -5.02
N ILE A 70 4.49 -16.66 -5.89
CA ILE A 70 5.47 -15.56 -6.06
C ILE A 70 5.48 -14.69 -4.81
N TYR A 71 4.32 -14.34 -4.24
CA TYR A 71 4.26 -13.60 -2.97
C TYR A 71 4.94 -14.34 -1.83
N ARG A 72 4.75 -15.67 -1.70
CA ARG A 72 5.46 -16.46 -0.67
C ARG A 72 6.97 -16.41 -0.84
N ASP A 73 7.48 -16.47 -2.08
CA ASP A 73 8.92 -16.37 -2.33
C ASP A 73 9.46 -14.96 -1.98
N ILE A 74 8.77 -13.90 -2.43
CA ILE A 74 9.12 -12.51 -2.05
C ILE A 74 9.14 -12.37 -0.52
N ASN A 75 8.04 -12.74 0.15
CA ASN A 75 7.89 -12.58 1.58
C ASN A 75 8.93 -13.36 2.38
N ALA A 76 9.25 -14.59 1.94
CA ALA A 76 10.29 -15.40 2.58
C ALA A 76 11.68 -14.75 2.46
N ARG A 77 12.03 -14.24 1.28
CA ARG A 77 13.32 -13.56 1.04
C ARG A 77 13.41 -12.24 1.80
N VAL A 78 12.35 -11.42 1.80
CA VAL A 78 12.30 -10.17 2.57
C VAL A 78 12.51 -10.47 4.05
N ARG A 79 11.77 -11.45 4.60
CA ARG A 79 11.89 -11.82 6.02
C ARG A 79 13.24 -12.45 6.39
N ALA A 80 13.95 -13.02 5.44
CA ALA A 80 15.31 -13.51 5.65
C ALA A 80 16.35 -12.39 5.62
N ALA A 81 16.09 -11.30 4.89
CA ALA A 81 17.01 -10.19 4.69
C ALA A 81 16.86 -9.08 5.75
N CYS A 82 15.64 -8.82 6.23
CA CYS A 82 15.36 -7.74 7.17
C CYS A 82 14.08 -8.00 7.99
N ASP A 83 13.91 -7.20 9.07
CA ASP A 83 12.69 -7.22 9.87
C ASP A 83 11.81 -6.01 9.50
N VAL A 84 10.85 -6.21 8.61
CA VAL A 84 9.81 -5.23 8.27
C VAL A 84 8.43 -5.86 8.37
N VAL A 85 7.39 -5.04 8.51
CA VAL A 85 6.02 -5.49 8.29
C VAL A 85 5.82 -5.70 6.80
N VAL A 86 5.38 -6.89 6.43
CA VAL A 86 5.13 -7.26 5.04
C VAL A 86 3.67 -7.00 4.69
N ASN A 87 3.45 -6.10 3.74
CA ASN A 87 2.13 -5.76 3.20
C ASN A 87 2.06 -6.17 1.72
N ASN A 88 1.19 -7.11 1.36
CA ASN A 88 1.01 -7.51 -0.03
C ASN A 88 -0.16 -6.76 -0.67
N SER A 89 0.05 -6.24 -1.88
CA SER A 89 -1.05 -5.67 -2.65
C SER A 89 -1.99 -6.75 -3.16
N THR A 90 -3.30 -6.57 -2.95
CA THR A 90 -4.36 -7.32 -3.65
C THR A 90 -4.89 -6.57 -4.87
N GLY A 91 -4.52 -5.30 -5.06
CA GLY A 91 -4.81 -4.52 -6.27
C GLY A 91 -4.02 -5.01 -7.48
N GLY A 92 -2.79 -5.44 -7.25
CA GLY A 92 -1.89 -6.15 -8.16
C GLY A 92 -1.43 -5.34 -9.36
N GLY A 93 -2.34 -4.93 -10.21
CA GLY A 93 -2.09 -4.23 -11.48
C GLY A 93 -3.19 -4.54 -12.51
N ILE A 94 -3.01 -4.09 -13.73
CA ILE A 94 -4.03 -4.14 -14.80
C ILE A 94 -3.60 -4.97 -16.02
N ASP A 95 -2.59 -5.79 -15.89
CA ASP A 95 -2.06 -6.64 -16.96
C ASP A 95 -1.77 -8.07 -16.44
N GLY A 96 -1.03 -8.84 -17.22
CA GLY A 96 -0.65 -10.20 -16.83
C GLY A 96 -1.86 -11.12 -16.65
N ASP A 97 -1.84 -11.89 -15.59
CA ASP A 97 -2.93 -12.79 -15.20
C ASP A 97 -4.07 -12.09 -14.43
N LEU A 98 -3.88 -10.85 -14.07
CA LEU A 98 -4.92 -10.01 -13.48
C LEU A 98 -5.88 -9.41 -14.51
N LEU A 99 -5.52 -9.42 -15.79
CA LEU A 99 -6.37 -8.88 -16.84
C LEU A 99 -7.25 -9.97 -17.48
N ARG A 100 -8.55 -9.83 -17.35
CA ARG A 100 -9.53 -10.64 -18.07
C ARG A 100 -10.29 -9.80 -19.10
N VAL A 101 -10.40 -10.32 -20.34
CA VAL A 101 -11.25 -9.74 -21.39
C VAL A 101 -12.55 -10.51 -21.43
N ARG A 102 -13.68 -9.82 -21.27
CA ARG A 102 -15.03 -10.41 -21.35
C ARG A 102 -15.43 -10.64 -22.83
N PRO A 103 -16.47 -11.46 -23.10
CA PRO A 103 -16.95 -11.71 -24.47
C PRO A 103 -17.39 -10.44 -25.22
N ASP A 104 -17.83 -9.41 -24.51
CA ASP A 104 -18.20 -8.10 -25.07
C ASP A 104 -17.01 -7.18 -25.36
N GLY A 105 -15.77 -7.65 -25.11
CA GLY A 105 -14.55 -6.89 -25.29
C GLY A 105 -14.16 -6.00 -24.11
N SER A 106 -15.01 -5.87 -23.08
CA SER A 106 -14.67 -5.11 -21.87
C SER A 106 -13.54 -5.80 -21.08
N ARG A 107 -12.69 -4.98 -20.43
CA ARG A 107 -11.57 -5.44 -19.63
C ARG A 107 -11.87 -5.28 -18.16
N VAL A 108 -11.60 -6.33 -17.38
CA VAL A 108 -11.82 -6.33 -15.93
C VAL A 108 -10.64 -6.97 -15.22
N ILE A 109 -10.46 -6.63 -13.96
CA ILE A 109 -9.55 -7.37 -13.08
C ILE A 109 -10.12 -8.77 -12.84
N ASP A 110 -9.31 -9.79 -13.02
CA ASP A 110 -9.70 -11.16 -12.71
C ASP A 110 -9.80 -11.36 -11.20
N TRP A 111 -11.00 -11.70 -10.74
CA TRP A 111 -11.28 -11.79 -9.30
C TRP A 111 -10.56 -12.95 -8.64
N ASP A 112 -10.52 -14.11 -9.28
CA ASP A 112 -9.89 -15.31 -8.72
C ASP A 112 -8.37 -15.13 -8.63
N ALA A 113 -7.76 -14.53 -9.66
CA ALA A 113 -6.35 -14.18 -9.65
C ALA A 113 -6.03 -13.16 -8.54
N ARG A 114 -6.90 -12.17 -8.32
CA ARG A 114 -6.76 -11.20 -7.22
C ARG A 114 -6.85 -11.87 -5.85
N MET A 115 -7.85 -12.72 -5.64
CA MET A 115 -8.06 -13.45 -4.40
C MET A 115 -6.90 -14.38 -4.03
N ALA A 116 -6.18 -14.91 -5.01
CA ALA A 116 -5.00 -15.76 -4.75
C ALA A 116 -3.91 -15.05 -3.95
N GLY A 117 -3.83 -13.71 -4.02
CA GLY A 117 -2.83 -12.90 -3.32
C GLY A 117 -2.86 -13.03 -1.80
N VAL A 118 -4.04 -13.29 -1.21
CA VAL A 118 -4.16 -13.45 0.25
C VAL A 118 -3.48 -14.71 0.79
N ASP A 119 -3.17 -15.67 -0.07
CA ASP A 119 -2.41 -16.88 0.28
C ASP A 119 -0.89 -16.69 0.24
N GLY A 120 -0.42 -15.46 0.03
CA GLY A 120 0.99 -15.08 0.02
C GLY A 120 1.67 -15.05 1.41
N GLY A 121 0.90 -15.09 2.51
CA GLY A 121 1.44 -15.14 3.87
C GLY A 121 2.02 -13.79 4.33
N ALA A 122 1.37 -12.68 4.01
CA ALA A 122 1.73 -11.34 4.49
C ALA A 122 1.22 -11.07 5.93
N ASP A 123 1.74 -10.03 6.56
CA ASP A 123 1.24 -9.53 7.85
C ASP A 123 -0.02 -8.68 7.63
N THR A 124 -0.02 -7.86 6.58
CA THR A 124 -1.16 -7.05 6.12
C THR A 124 -1.36 -7.21 4.62
N CYS A 125 -2.55 -6.94 4.11
CA CYS A 125 -2.80 -6.83 2.68
C CYS A 125 -3.64 -5.59 2.38
N THR A 126 -3.39 -4.94 1.23
CA THR A 126 -4.27 -3.86 0.78
C THR A 126 -5.67 -4.38 0.48
N LEU A 127 -6.67 -3.57 0.75
CA LEU A 127 -8.04 -3.83 0.36
C LEU A 127 -8.64 -2.57 -0.29
N ASP A 128 -8.67 -2.60 -1.62
CA ASP A 128 -9.29 -1.56 -2.44
C ASP A 128 -10.77 -1.92 -2.63
N ALA A 129 -11.63 -1.40 -1.77
CA ALA A 129 -13.07 -1.63 -1.84
C ALA A 129 -13.73 -0.70 -2.87
N ILE A 130 -13.18 -0.65 -4.09
CA ILE A 130 -13.63 0.25 -5.15
C ILE A 130 -14.10 -0.49 -6.38
N THR A 131 -15.13 0.05 -7.02
CA THR A 131 -15.49 -0.25 -8.39
C THR A 131 -15.23 1.01 -9.23
N ALA A 132 -14.19 0.98 -10.04
CA ALA A 132 -13.73 2.11 -10.83
C ALA A 132 -12.96 1.64 -12.07
N TYR A 133 -12.93 2.47 -13.11
CA TYR A 133 -12.03 2.24 -14.24
C TYR A 133 -10.64 2.75 -13.92
N ILE A 134 -9.64 1.94 -14.31
CA ILE A 134 -8.22 2.27 -14.23
C ILE A 134 -7.71 2.41 -15.65
N SER A 135 -7.14 3.57 -15.97
CA SER A 135 -6.52 3.84 -17.27
C SER A 135 -5.07 3.38 -17.29
N GLY A 136 -4.79 2.41 -18.13
CA GLY A 136 -3.44 1.90 -18.36
C GLY A 136 -2.71 2.61 -19.52
N PRO A 137 -1.47 2.20 -19.80
CA PRO A 137 -0.72 2.68 -20.94
C PRO A 137 -1.51 2.59 -22.24
N GLY A 138 -1.48 3.66 -23.04
CA GLY A 138 -2.24 3.74 -24.29
C GLY A 138 -3.73 4.02 -24.12
N GLY A 139 -4.18 4.51 -22.96
CA GLY A 139 -5.57 4.94 -22.69
C GLY A 139 -6.58 3.80 -22.62
N ARG A 140 -6.10 2.56 -22.42
CA ARG A 140 -7.00 1.40 -22.26
C ARG A 140 -7.51 1.32 -20.84
N GLU A 141 -8.81 1.29 -20.68
CA GLU A 141 -9.47 1.20 -19.39
C GLU A 141 -9.69 -0.26 -18.98
N VAL A 142 -9.46 -0.54 -17.71
CA VAL A 142 -9.72 -1.82 -17.04
C VAL A 142 -10.61 -1.55 -15.83
N LEU A 143 -11.72 -2.26 -15.72
CA LEU A 143 -12.63 -2.15 -14.59
C LEU A 143 -12.06 -2.91 -13.39
N MET A 144 -11.75 -2.19 -12.31
CA MET A 144 -11.61 -2.78 -10.98
C MET A 144 -13.02 -2.98 -10.41
N ASP A 145 -13.52 -4.21 -10.50
CA ASP A 145 -14.88 -4.59 -10.16
C ASP A 145 -14.90 -5.16 -8.74
N THR A 146 -14.94 -4.26 -7.74
CA THR A 146 -15.00 -4.66 -6.32
C THR A 146 -16.26 -4.09 -5.65
N PRO A 147 -17.46 -4.58 -6.03
CA PRO A 147 -18.68 -4.23 -5.30
C PRO A 147 -18.59 -4.72 -3.85
N MET A 148 -19.47 -4.20 -2.99
CA MET A 148 -19.46 -4.49 -1.55
C MET A 148 -19.42 -5.99 -1.22
N GLU A 149 -20.09 -6.84 -2.00
CA GLU A 149 -20.07 -8.30 -1.80
C GLU A 149 -18.66 -8.88 -1.95
N ARG A 150 -17.93 -8.46 -2.98
CA ARG A 150 -16.53 -8.88 -3.19
C ARG A 150 -15.59 -8.29 -2.15
N ALA A 151 -15.82 -7.04 -1.74
CA ALA A 151 -15.05 -6.44 -0.65
C ALA A 151 -15.23 -7.22 0.66
N ILE A 152 -16.45 -7.65 0.97
CA ILE A 152 -16.76 -8.52 2.12
C ILE A 152 -16.05 -9.88 1.98
N GLU A 153 -16.09 -10.49 0.79
CA GLU A 153 -15.42 -11.78 0.53
C GLU A 153 -13.90 -11.66 0.76
N LEU A 154 -13.28 -10.60 0.24
CA LEU A 154 -11.85 -10.38 0.41
C LEU A 154 -11.48 -10.10 1.88
N ALA A 155 -12.25 -9.25 2.57
CA ALA A 155 -12.05 -8.96 4.00
C ALA A 155 -12.20 -10.23 4.85
N ALA A 156 -13.23 -11.05 4.59
CA ALA A 156 -13.43 -12.34 5.27
C ALA A 156 -12.29 -13.32 5.00
N ALA A 157 -11.76 -13.34 3.76
CA ALA A 157 -10.62 -14.18 3.40
C ALA A 157 -9.33 -13.75 4.13
N MET A 158 -9.10 -12.46 4.31
CA MET A 158 -8.00 -11.92 5.11
C MET A 158 -8.17 -12.29 6.58
N PHE A 159 -9.34 -12.00 7.16
CA PHE A 159 -9.65 -12.31 8.56
C PHE A 159 -9.42 -13.80 8.89
N LYS A 160 -9.90 -14.70 8.05
CA LYS A 160 -9.71 -16.16 8.23
C LYS A 160 -8.24 -16.58 8.28
N ARG A 161 -7.35 -15.81 7.67
CA ARG A 161 -5.90 -16.07 7.61
C ARG A 161 -5.09 -15.30 8.64
N GLY A 162 -5.75 -14.49 9.47
CA GLY A 162 -5.09 -13.61 10.43
C GLY A 162 -4.31 -12.48 9.78
N ILE A 163 -4.70 -12.08 8.56
CA ILE A 163 -4.11 -10.95 7.82
C ILE A 163 -4.92 -9.71 8.15
N LYS A 164 -4.25 -8.63 8.55
CA LYS A 164 -4.90 -7.35 8.81
C LYS A 164 -5.11 -6.60 7.49
N PRO A 165 -6.33 -6.10 7.20
CA PRO A 165 -6.55 -5.23 6.04
C PRO A 165 -5.81 -3.90 6.19
N GLU A 166 -5.19 -3.41 5.10
CA GLU A 166 -4.91 -2.01 4.88
C GLU A 166 -5.99 -1.46 3.94
N TRP A 167 -6.87 -0.63 4.49
CA TRP A 167 -8.00 -0.05 3.77
C TRP A 167 -7.53 1.10 2.88
N GLU A 168 -7.50 0.91 1.56
CA GLU A 168 -7.11 1.98 0.65
C GLU A 168 -8.33 2.83 0.25
N ALA A 169 -8.22 4.13 0.49
CA ALA A 169 -9.27 5.10 0.20
C ALA A 169 -8.75 6.18 -0.76
N PHE A 170 -9.44 6.38 -1.87
CA PHE A 170 -9.07 7.33 -2.94
C PHE A 170 -9.92 8.61 -2.92
N ASN A 171 -10.94 8.63 -2.10
CA ASN A 171 -11.82 9.77 -1.86
C ASN A 171 -12.62 9.59 -0.55
N PRO A 172 -13.26 10.65 -0.01
CA PRO A 172 -14.00 10.56 1.25
C PRO A 172 -15.18 9.57 1.24
N SER A 173 -15.82 9.31 0.09
CA SER A 173 -16.94 8.36 0.05
C SER A 173 -16.50 6.93 0.33
N HIS A 174 -15.28 6.54 -0.04
CA HIS A 174 -14.72 5.23 0.32
C HIS A 174 -14.59 5.07 1.84
N LEU A 175 -14.25 6.15 2.55
CA LEU A 175 -14.11 6.12 4.02
C LEU A 175 -15.47 5.97 4.71
N VAL A 176 -16.44 6.82 4.35
CA VAL A 176 -17.73 6.88 5.03
C VAL A 176 -18.67 5.73 4.64
N ARG A 177 -18.45 5.10 3.49
CA ARG A 177 -19.32 4.03 2.98
C ARG A 177 -18.65 2.66 3.07
N GLU A 178 -17.51 2.45 2.37
CA GLU A 178 -16.88 1.14 2.26
C GLU A 178 -16.12 0.79 3.56
N VAL A 179 -15.17 1.60 3.96
CA VAL A 179 -14.32 1.32 5.14
C VAL A 179 -15.16 1.26 6.41
N ALA A 180 -16.01 2.27 6.66
CA ALA A 180 -16.85 2.30 7.85
C ALA A 180 -17.81 1.09 7.93
N ARG A 181 -18.34 0.63 6.81
CA ARG A 181 -19.21 -0.54 6.77
C ARG A 181 -18.46 -1.84 6.96
N LEU A 182 -17.30 -2.01 6.32
CA LEU A 182 -16.51 -3.24 6.38
C LEU A 182 -15.89 -3.44 7.76
N THR A 183 -15.41 -2.37 8.40
CA THR A 183 -14.92 -2.43 9.78
C THR A 183 -16.06 -2.77 10.77
N ALA A 184 -17.26 -2.21 10.59
CA ALA A 184 -18.43 -2.53 11.41
C ALA A 184 -18.90 -3.98 11.28
N LEU A 185 -18.54 -4.70 10.20
CA LEU A 185 -18.83 -6.13 10.04
C LEU A 185 -17.91 -7.04 10.85
N GLY A 186 -16.87 -6.51 11.51
CA GLY A 186 -16.00 -7.26 12.40
C GLY A 186 -14.94 -8.11 11.72
N PHE A 187 -14.62 -7.82 10.44
CA PHE A 187 -13.51 -8.48 9.72
C PHE A 187 -12.15 -7.86 10.05
N ASP A 188 -12.13 -6.74 10.76
CA ASP A 188 -10.94 -6.07 11.26
C ASP A 188 -11.14 -5.63 12.71
N THR A 189 -10.04 -5.37 13.42
CA THR A 189 -10.03 -4.88 14.80
C THR A 189 -9.23 -3.59 14.87
N GLU A 190 -9.60 -2.71 15.80
CA GLU A 190 -8.81 -1.50 16.04
C GLU A 190 -7.37 -1.84 16.47
N PRO A 191 -6.42 -0.99 16.06
CA PRO A 191 -6.57 0.19 15.22
C PRO A 191 -6.80 -0.19 13.75
N TYR A 192 -7.75 0.47 13.06
CA TYR A 192 -7.98 0.25 11.64
C TYR A 192 -6.87 0.92 10.83
N GLN A 193 -6.13 0.12 10.03
CA GLN A 193 -5.07 0.64 9.17
C GLN A 193 -5.68 1.19 7.88
N VAL A 194 -5.63 2.51 7.69
CA VAL A 194 -6.19 3.18 6.49
C VAL A 194 -5.09 3.88 5.72
N ASN A 195 -5.03 3.67 4.41
CA ASN A 195 -4.16 4.41 3.50
C ASN A 195 -4.97 5.42 2.68
N LEU A 196 -4.69 6.71 2.86
CA LEU A 196 -5.28 7.80 2.10
C LEU A 196 -4.46 8.03 0.85
N VAL A 197 -4.99 7.61 -0.31
CA VAL A 197 -4.29 7.64 -1.60
C VAL A 197 -4.75 8.82 -2.44
N LEU A 198 -3.82 9.70 -2.80
CA LEU A 198 -4.04 10.93 -3.57
C LEU A 198 -3.10 11.00 -4.78
N GLY A 199 -3.48 11.76 -5.80
CA GLY A 199 -2.64 12.01 -6.97
C GLY A 199 -2.71 10.92 -8.05
N LEU A 200 -3.70 10.03 -8.01
CA LEU A 200 -4.01 9.06 -9.06
C LEU A 200 -5.19 9.47 -9.95
N ASP A 201 -5.65 10.73 -9.85
CA ASP A 201 -6.78 11.26 -10.59
C ASP A 201 -6.62 11.22 -12.12
N GLY A 202 -5.40 11.14 -12.63
CA GLY A 202 -5.12 10.91 -14.05
C GLY A 202 -5.24 9.44 -14.50
N ALA A 203 -5.27 8.49 -13.57
CA ALA A 203 -5.29 7.06 -13.87
C ALA A 203 -6.50 6.32 -13.28
N PHE A 204 -6.97 6.70 -12.10
CA PHE A 204 -8.08 6.05 -11.42
C PHE A 204 -9.32 6.93 -11.45
N GLN A 205 -10.42 6.40 -11.98
CA GLN A 205 -11.72 7.05 -11.90
C GLN A 205 -12.10 7.27 -10.43
N ASN A 206 -12.54 8.49 -10.10
CA ASN A 206 -12.92 8.91 -8.74
C ASN A 206 -11.78 9.07 -7.73
N ALA A 207 -10.51 8.90 -8.11
CA ALA A 207 -9.41 9.31 -7.26
C ALA A 207 -9.30 10.84 -7.20
N LEU A 208 -8.82 11.37 -6.09
CA LEU A 208 -8.63 12.81 -5.90
C LEU A 208 -7.17 13.22 -6.14
N PRO A 209 -6.92 14.38 -6.76
CA PRO A 209 -5.59 14.98 -6.75
C PRO A 209 -5.19 15.36 -5.32
N TYR A 210 -3.88 15.40 -5.08
CA TYR A 210 -3.41 15.97 -3.84
C TYR A 210 -3.65 17.49 -3.84
N THR A 211 -4.43 17.91 -2.87
CA THR A 211 -4.50 19.29 -2.38
C THR A 211 -4.56 19.26 -0.85
N PRO A 212 -4.12 20.33 -0.15
CA PRO A 212 -4.28 20.38 1.31
C PRO A 212 -5.73 20.14 1.76
N SER A 213 -6.71 20.71 1.06
CA SER A 213 -8.13 20.55 1.38
C SER A 213 -8.62 19.11 1.19
N ASN A 214 -8.18 18.43 0.12
CA ASN A 214 -8.58 17.04 -0.12
C ASN A 214 -8.01 16.11 0.96
N LEU A 215 -6.73 16.25 1.31
CA LEU A 215 -6.12 15.45 2.37
C LEU A 215 -6.79 15.71 3.73
N GLN A 216 -7.02 16.98 4.09
CA GLN A 216 -7.72 17.33 5.32
C GLN A 216 -9.13 16.70 5.36
N HIS A 217 -9.89 16.84 4.27
CA HIS A 217 -11.24 16.28 4.19
C HIS A 217 -11.25 14.74 4.32
N MET A 218 -10.28 14.07 3.73
CA MET A 218 -10.15 12.62 3.90
C MET A 218 -9.76 12.24 5.33
N ALA A 219 -8.84 12.96 5.94
CA ALA A 219 -8.45 12.73 7.33
C ALA A 219 -9.63 12.95 8.31
N ASP A 220 -10.44 13.99 8.07
CA ASP A 220 -11.64 14.28 8.88
C ASP A 220 -12.75 13.20 8.72
N ALA A 221 -12.74 12.46 7.61
CA ALA A 221 -13.71 11.41 7.32
C ALA A 221 -13.29 10.01 7.81
N LEU A 222 -12.13 9.87 8.44
CA LEU A 222 -11.64 8.59 8.95
C LEU A 222 -12.59 8.01 10.01
N PRO A 223 -12.87 6.70 9.98
CA PRO A 223 -13.56 6.04 11.08
C PRO A 223 -12.81 6.20 12.41
N GLY A 224 -13.54 6.28 13.52
CA GLY A 224 -12.93 6.25 14.85
C GLY A 224 -12.05 5.01 15.03
N GLY A 225 -10.94 5.13 15.78
CA GLY A 225 -9.99 4.04 15.98
C GLY A 225 -9.04 3.77 14.81
N SER A 226 -9.04 4.63 13.77
CA SER A 226 -8.11 4.51 12.65
C SER A 226 -6.72 5.03 12.99
N VAL A 227 -5.70 4.33 12.51
CA VAL A 227 -4.36 4.87 12.21
C VAL A 227 -4.26 5.01 10.69
N PHE A 228 -3.65 6.09 10.21
CA PHE A 228 -3.65 6.32 8.78
C PHE A 228 -2.26 6.61 8.22
N THR A 229 -2.02 6.11 7.03
CA THR A 229 -0.88 6.42 6.17
C THR A 229 -1.35 7.30 5.03
N VAL A 230 -0.49 8.15 4.52
CA VAL A 230 -0.79 8.95 3.33
C VAL A 230 0.16 8.55 2.20
N THR A 231 -0.45 8.26 1.05
CA THR A 231 0.21 8.05 -0.22
C THR A 231 -0.13 9.21 -1.15
N VAL A 232 0.90 9.88 -1.68
CA VAL A 232 0.71 10.91 -2.70
C VAL A 232 1.53 10.55 -3.92
N ASN A 233 0.86 10.40 -5.06
CA ASN A 233 1.51 10.04 -6.31
C ASN A 233 2.08 11.27 -7.03
N GLY A 234 3.26 11.10 -7.64
CA GLY A 234 3.91 12.10 -8.46
C GLY A 234 4.66 13.20 -7.68
N GLU A 235 4.92 14.31 -8.36
CA GLU A 235 5.81 15.39 -7.89
C GLU A 235 5.38 16.05 -6.57
N GLN A 236 4.10 15.98 -6.23
CA GLN A 236 3.55 16.55 -5.00
C GLN A 236 3.80 15.67 -3.76
N GLN A 237 4.43 14.50 -3.92
CA GLN A 237 4.59 13.50 -2.85
C GLN A 237 5.09 14.14 -1.55
N PHE A 238 6.27 14.70 -1.53
CA PHE A 238 6.87 15.22 -0.29
C PHE A 238 6.12 16.40 0.34
N ARG A 239 5.37 17.17 -0.46
CA ARG A 239 4.48 18.22 0.08
C ARG A 239 3.29 17.60 0.83
N GLY A 240 2.69 16.55 0.23
CA GLY A 240 1.60 15.82 0.87
C GLY A 240 2.04 15.07 2.11
N LEU A 241 3.24 14.47 2.10
CA LEU A 241 3.79 13.77 3.25
C LEU A 241 4.09 14.73 4.43
N ALA A 242 4.60 15.92 4.15
CA ALA A 242 4.76 16.94 5.20
C ALA A 242 3.41 17.33 5.84
N HIS A 243 2.36 17.44 5.02
CA HIS A 243 1.02 17.70 5.51
C HIS A 243 0.45 16.50 6.30
N ALA A 244 0.70 15.27 5.85
CA ALA A 244 0.31 14.06 6.58
C ALA A 244 0.90 14.02 7.99
N LEU A 245 2.19 14.33 8.13
CA LEU A 245 2.86 14.42 9.44
C LEU A 245 2.22 15.48 10.36
N ALA A 246 1.85 16.63 9.81
CA ALA A 246 1.15 17.68 10.56
C ALA A 246 -0.24 17.24 11.05
N LEU A 247 -0.89 16.32 10.35
CA LEU A 247 -2.18 15.74 10.72
C LEU A 247 -2.06 14.52 11.66
N GLY A 248 -0.84 14.10 11.99
CA GLY A 248 -0.61 12.89 12.80
C GLY A 248 -0.64 11.59 12.03
N GLY A 249 -0.50 11.63 10.71
CA GLY A 249 -0.47 10.46 9.84
C GLY A 249 0.93 9.87 9.65
N HIS A 250 0.97 8.63 9.20
CA HIS A 250 2.15 7.93 8.71
C HIS A 250 2.36 8.22 7.22
N ILE A 251 3.51 7.82 6.66
CA ILE A 251 3.89 8.19 5.29
C ILE A 251 4.34 6.99 4.46
N ARG A 252 4.04 7.04 3.15
CA ARG A 252 4.48 6.06 2.17
C ARG A 252 5.26 6.73 1.05
N VAL A 253 6.39 6.12 0.68
CA VAL A 253 7.27 6.52 -0.43
C VAL A 253 7.68 5.30 -1.25
N GLY A 254 8.15 5.52 -2.45
CA GLY A 254 8.71 4.48 -3.32
C GLY A 254 8.53 4.81 -4.79
N ILE A 255 9.22 4.07 -5.64
CA ILE A 255 9.16 4.20 -7.10
C ILE A 255 7.73 3.98 -7.62
N GLU A 256 6.96 3.14 -6.94
CA GLU A 256 5.56 2.90 -7.26
C GLU A 256 4.75 4.19 -7.28
N ASP A 257 4.96 5.06 -6.28
CA ASP A 257 4.18 6.29 -6.08
C ASP A 257 4.84 7.50 -6.75
N ASN A 258 6.17 7.54 -6.77
CA ASN A 258 6.93 8.63 -7.39
C ASN A 258 8.24 8.11 -8.00
N PRO A 259 8.31 7.99 -9.32
CA PRO A 259 9.50 7.46 -9.99
C PRO A 259 10.67 8.44 -10.08
N CYS A 260 10.51 9.69 -9.61
CA CYS A 260 11.53 10.72 -9.71
C CYS A 260 11.93 11.30 -8.36
N LEU A 261 13.22 11.42 -8.11
CA LEU A 261 13.76 12.13 -6.95
C LEU A 261 13.66 13.66 -7.13
N ALA A 262 13.91 14.11 -8.37
CA ALA A 262 13.71 15.46 -8.86
C ALA A 262 13.29 15.40 -10.34
N PRO A 263 12.79 16.48 -10.95
CA PRO A 263 12.44 16.49 -12.36
C PRO A 263 13.58 15.98 -13.23
N GLY A 264 13.34 14.87 -13.97
CA GLY A 264 14.32 14.23 -14.84
C GLY A 264 15.37 13.34 -14.14
N GLU A 265 15.34 13.22 -12.83
CA GLU A 265 16.22 12.34 -12.03
C GLU A 265 15.45 11.10 -11.56
N PRO A 266 15.70 9.91 -12.14
CA PRO A 266 15.05 8.68 -11.70
C PRO A 266 15.39 8.37 -10.24
N ALA A 267 14.37 8.05 -9.45
CA ALA A 267 14.53 7.72 -8.04
C ALA A 267 15.05 6.29 -7.84
N GLU A 268 15.81 6.08 -6.78
CA GLU A 268 15.99 4.78 -6.14
C GLU A 268 15.13 4.74 -4.86
N ASN A 269 14.54 3.59 -4.54
CA ASN A 269 13.67 3.46 -3.37
C ASN A 269 14.38 3.89 -2.08
N VAL A 270 15.61 3.49 -1.87
CA VAL A 270 16.40 3.85 -0.68
C VAL A 270 16.56 5.38 -0.56
N ARG A 271 16.75 6.10 -1.67
CA ARG A 271 16.89 7.56 -1.67
C ARG A 271 15.58 8.27 -1.28
N LEU A 272 14.44 7.71 -1.71
CA LEU A 272 13.12 8.21 -1.31
C LEU A 272 12.88 7.96 0.18
N VAL A 273 13.28 6.80 0.71
CA VAL A 273 13.19 6.49 2.15
C VAL A 273 14.09 7.41 2.97
N GLU A 274 15.36 7.60 2.58
CA GLU A 274 16.28 8.54 3.25
C GLU A 274 15.67 9.95 3.34
N ARG A 275 15.08 10.42 2.23
CA ARG A 275 14.41 11.72 2.20
C ARG A 275 13.16 11.77 3.09
N ALA A 276 12.38 10.69 3.14
CA ALA A 276 11.21 10.59 4.01
C ALA A 276 11.61 10.58 5.49
N VAL A 277 12.65 9.85 5.86
CA VAL A 277 13.21 9.82 7.22
C VAL A 277 13.71 11.22 7.62
N ALA A 278 14.46 11.91 6.75
CA ALA A 278 14.92 13.27 6.99
C ALA A 278 13.73 14.24 7.18
N LEU A 279 12.64 14.08 6.43
CA LEU A 279 11.42 14.87 6.59
C LEU A 279 10.79 14.63 7.98
N VAL A 280 10.64 13.37 8.40
CA VAL A 280 10.11 13.00 9.73
C VAL A 280 10.95 13.65 10.83
N GLN A 281 12.26 13.54 10.77
CA GLN A 281 13.18 14.11 11.75
C GLN A 281 13.15 15.65 11.77
N SER A 282 12.98 16.27 10.60
CA SER A 282 12.95 17.74 10.48
C SER A 282 11.76 18.39 11.18
N VAL A 283 10.68 17.64 11.42
CA VAL A 283 9.50 18.09 12.15
C VAL A 283 9.48 17.63 13.62
N GLY A 284 10.61 17.09 14.12
CA GLY A 284 10.76 16.66 15.52
C GLY A 284 10.13 15.30 15.84
N LEU A 285 9.87 14.49 14.83
CA LEU A 285 9.33 13.14 14.96
C LEU A 285 10.43 12.09 14.68
N GLU A 286 10.16 10.82 14.99
CA GLU A 286 11.10 9.72 14.77
C GLU A 286 10.50 8.64 13.90
N PRO A 287 11.26 8.04 12.96
CA PRO A 287 10.82 6.84 12.26
C PRO A 287 10.54 5.71 13.26
N ALA A 288 9.43 5.03 13.09
CA ALA A 288 9.10 3.84 13.87
C ALA A 288 9.97 2.67 13.43
N THR A 289 10.51 1.93 14.38
CA THR A 289 11.11 0.62 14.13
C THR A 289 10.04 -0.38 13.66
N PRO A 290 10.42 -1.52 13.04
CA PRO A 290 9.45 -2.55 12.69
C PRO A 290 8.63 -3.08 13.87
N ALA A 291 9.23 -3.16 15.06
CA ALA A 291 8.53 -3.56 16.29
C ALA A 291 7.48 -2.51 16.71
N GLU A 292 7.84 -1.23 16.71
CA GLU A 292 6.92 -0.13 16.98
C GLU A 292 5.82 -0.02 15.92
N ALA A 293 6.15 -0.27 14.64
CA ALA A 293 5.15 -0.31 13.57
C ALA A 293 4.12 -1.42 13.80
N ARG A 294 4.54 -2.61 14.25
CA ARG A 294 3.63 -3.69 14.62
C ARG A 294 2.71 -3.29 15.78
N GLU A 295 3.26 -2.65 16.80
CA GLU A 295 2.48 -2.16 17.93
C GLU A 295 1.44 -1.10 17.50
N ILE A 296 1.87 -0.10 16.71
CA ILE A 296 1.00 0.95 16.17
C ILE A 296 -0.13 0.35 15.33
N LEU A 297 0.14 -0.69 14.53
CA LEU A 297 -0.82 -1.35 13.66
C LEU A 297 -1.64 -2.45 14.37
N GLY A 298 -1.39 -2.73 15.65
CA GLY A 298 -2.06 -3.81 16.39
C GLY A 298 -1.73 -5.21 15.85
N LEU A 299 -0.56 -5.39 15.25
CA LEU A 299 -0.09 -6.66 14.73
C LEU A 299 0.61 -7.48 15.80
N PRO A 300 0.57 -8.82 15.74
CA PRO A 300 1.33 -9.65 16.66
C PRO A 300 2.83 -9.40 16.51
N THR A 301 3.55 -9.47 17.64
CA THR A 301 5.01 -9.47 17.61
C THR A 301 5.52 -10.66 16.83
N ARG A 302 6.49 -10.45 15.96
CA ARG A 302 7.14 -11.56 15.25
C ARG A 302 7.91 -12.39 16.27
N LYS A 303 7.56 -13.68 16.41
CA LYS A 303 8.36 -14.60 17.23
C LYS A 303 9.70 -14.78 16.54
N ASP A 304 10.79 -14.55 17.27
CA ASP A 304 12.14 -14.83 16.79
C ASP A 304 12.24 -16.33 16.42
N PRO A 305 12.59 -16.67 15.16
CA PRO A 305 12.73 -18.07 14.76
C PRO A 305 13.79 -18.83 15.57
N SER A 306 14.70 -18.13 16.28
CA SER A 306 15.69 -18.74 17.15
C SER A 306 15.12 -19.36 18.44
N HIS A 307 13.84 -19.10 18.78
CA HIS A 307 13.16 -19.63 19.97
C HIS A 307 12.14 -20.73 19.68
N ALA A 308 12.08 -21.21 18.43
CA ALA A 308 11.32 -22.40 18.06
C ALA A 308 12.23 -23.63 18.15
N ALA A 309 12.48 -24.08 19.39
CA ALA A 309 13.17 -25.35 19.68
C ALA A 309 12.13 -26.43 19.99
#